data_b8a5bef9766735cf58bcf1ae1c5e9a45
#
_entry.id   b8a5bef9766735cf58bcf1ae1c5e9a45
#
_cell.length_a   1.000
_cell.length_b   1.000
_cell.length_c   1.000
_cell.angle_alpha   90.00
_cell.angle_beta   90.00
_cell.angle_gamma   90.00
#
_symmetry.space_group_name_H-M   'P 1'
#
loop_
_entity.id
_entity.type
_entity.pdbx_description
1 polymer ?
#
loop_
_entity_poly.entity_id
_entity_poly.type
_entity_poly.pdbx_seq_one_letter_code
_entity_poly.pdbx_strand_id
1 'polypeptide(L)'
;MITTKLFELRDDAERLRLDLLALKDREQANYQPTLQEEIDAISEALMKSCVPEYFKVAVVGQFKTGKSSFVNRLAEERLAGVETNPETAAITLFRFGEEPRAVVRLLTAAEWNRMTELYEEAPQHPDAYRVAGLHGFNEDIAKRKNSLGELIPFDRIDPEALAAEWIVEEGREYAIACENWATKEGKLAFRKQIQKFTSTREPLHYFVKEIVVYAPVPILKDHVELIDTPGLNDTQLYRGQLTEDLLREVDAILFLTQSGASFSQFDKEFLVRQLRKKRLRHVRLVVTQVDTTYEKAKLDAAEDDEDPPTFGDVKAKEESRLRSEIRRTLDELLQDNQLSEEDGYYYIEQLDSLKVHFTSAKWYAEGDRERSGIEEVRNALFEVLSENYRLTQMVEGLEQSVNHARRRLRDF
;
A
#
# COMPACT_ATOMS: atom_id res chain seq x y z
N MET A 1 -8.88 10.27 16.59
CA MET A 1 -7.57 9.61 16.34
C MET A 1 -6.45 10.67 16.34
N ILE A 2 -5.20 10.27 16.54
CA ILE A 2 -4.04 11.19 16.60
C ILE A 2 -3.85 11.93 15.26
N THR A 3 -4.13 11.26 14.15
CA THR A 3 -4.14 11.84 12.80
C THR A 3 -5.13 12.99 12.66
N THR A 4 -6.37 12.80 13.08
CA THR A 4 -7.40 13.85 13.06
C THR A 4 -6.96 15.07 13.88
N LYS A 5 -6.45 14.84 15.08
CA LYS A 5 -5.92 15.89 15.95
C LYS A 5 -4.74 16.64 15.31
N LEU A 6 -3.89 15.94 14.60
CA LEU A 6 -2.75 16.53 13.90
C LEU A 6 -3.18 17.45 12.76
N PHE A 7 -4.18 17.05 11.96
CA PHE A 7 -4.71 17.88 10.88
C PHE A 7 -5.43 19.11 11.43
N GLU A 8 -6.24 18.97 12.48
CA GLU A 8 -6.88 20.10 13.16
C GLU A 8 -5.85 21.11 13.68
N LEU A 9 -4.78 20.63 14.32
CA LEU A 9 -3.69 21.49 14.81
C LEU A 9 -2.93 22.18 13.69
N ARG A 10 -2.73 21.50 12.56
CA ARG A 10 -2.08 22.09 11.38
C ARG A 10 -2.92 23.24 10.82
N ASP A 11 -4.21 23.03 10.68
CA ASP A 11 -5.13 24.06 10.20
C ASP A 11 -5.18 25.25 11.16
N ASP A 12 -5.17 24.98 12.46
CA ASP A 12 -5.08 26.02 13.51
C ASP A 12 -3.75 26.78 13.44
N ALA A 13 -2.63 26.09 13.26
CA ALA A 13 -1.31 26.70 13.14
C ALA A 13 -1.20 27.57 11.88
N GLU A 14 -1.75 27.11 10.74
CA GLU A 14 -1.76 27.89 9.50
C GLU A 14 -2.63 29.14 9.62
N ARG A 15 -3.82 29.04 10.24
CA ARG A 15 -4.68 30.21 10.53
C ARG A 15 -3.95 31.20 11.41
N LEU A 16 -3.32 30.73 12.50
CA LEU A 16 -2.57 31.60 13.42
C LEU A 16 -1.39 32.26 12.72
N ARG A 17 -0.68 31.56 11.83
CA ARG A 17 0.39 32.12 11.01
C ARG A 17 -0.12 33.25 10.11
N LEU A 18 -1.28 33.07 9.47
CA LEU A 18 -1.90 34.12 8.63
C LEU A 18 -2.35 35.33 9.47
N ASP A 19 -2.91 35.10 10.65
CA ASP A 19 -3.31 36.19 11.58
C ASP A 19 -2.08 36.98 12.05
N LEU A 20 -0.99 36.31 12.36
CA LEU A 20 0.29 36.95 12.71
C LEU A 20 0.88 37.78 11.57
N LEU A 21 0.82 37.28 10.33
CA LEU A 21 1.23 38.03 9.15
C LEU A 21 0.38 39.28 8.96
N ALA A 22 -0.94 39.18 9.12
CA ALA A 22 -1.84 40.33 9.02
C ALA A 22 -1.61 41.35 10.14
N LEU A 23 -1.27 40.91 11.34
CA LEU A 23 -0.88 41.80 12.45
C LEU A 23 0.45 42.49 12.17
N LYS A 24 1.46 41.79 11.69
CA LYS A 24 2.75 42.34 11.31
C LYS A 24 2.62 43.50 10.31
N ASP A 25 1.71 43.35 9.33
CA ASP A 25 1.46 44.40 8.34
C ASP A 25 0.76 45.65 8.91
N ARG A 26 0.13 45.55 10.08
CA ARG A 26 -0.63 46.62 10.71
C ARG A 26 0.09 47.30 11.87
N GLU A 27 1.03 46.61 12.49
CA GLU A 27 1.66 47.05 13.74
C GLU A 27 2.87 47.97 13.54
N GLN A 28 3.22 48.70 14.60
CA GLN A 28 4.36 49.62 14.63
C GLN A 28 5.69 48.87 14.50
N ALA A 29 6.70 49.52 13.91
CA ALA A 29 7.99 48.95 13.60
C ALA A 29 8.70 48.22 14.77
N ASN A 30 8.39 48.58 16.02
CA ASN A 30 9.01 47.97 17.21
C ASN A 30 8.51 46.55 17.51
N TYR A 31 7.31 46.19 17.05
CA TYR A 31 6.70 44.87 17.28
C TYR A 31 6.97 43.88 16.12
N GLN A 32 7.32 44.41 14.96
CA GLN A 32 7.54 43.58 13.76
C GLN A 32 8.60 42.49 13.94
N PRO A 33 9.76 42.71 14.61
CA PRO A 33 10.74 41.63 14.83
C PRO A 33 10.19 40.46 15.65
N THR A 34 9.44 40.76 16.72
CA THR A 34 8.85 39.74 17.60
C THR A 34 7.76 38.95 16.88
N LEU A 35 6.93 39.60 16.08
CA LEU A 35 5.92 38.92 15.25
C LEU A 35 6.59 38.05 14.19
N GLN A 36 7.72 38.48 13.62
CA GLN A 36 8.46 37.67 12.66
C GLN A 36 9.04 36.40 13.30
N GLU A 37 9.59 36.52 14.53
CA GLU A 37 10.09 35.34 15.26
C GLU A 37 8.99 34.30 15.50
N GLU A 38 7.77 34.73 15.86
CA GLU A 38 6.66 33.82 16.05
C GLU A 38 6.15 33.22 14.72
N ILE A 39 6.12 34.00 13.64
CA ILE A 39 5.79 33.51 12.30
C ILE A 39 6.81 32.44 11.85
N ASP A 40 8.09 32.70 12.07
CA ASP A 40 9.17 31.78 11.70
C ASP A 40 9.11 30.51 12.54
N ALA A 41 8.87 30.61 13.83
CA ALA A 41 8.72 29.46 14.73
C ALA A 41 7.54 28.55 14.34
N ILE A 42 6.38 29.14 14.01
CA ILE A 42 5.23 28.39 13.54
C ILE A 42 5.48 27.79 12.16
N SER A 43 6.11 28.54 11.25
CA SER A 43 6.44 28.06 9.90
C SER A 43 7.44 26.90 9.97
N GLU A 44 8.43 26.96 10.86
CA GLU A 44 9.37 25.86 11.10
C GLU A 44 8.66 24.63 11.69
N ALA A 45 7.77 24.83 12.66
CA ALA A 45 6.96 23.76 13.23
C ALA A 45 6.02 23.11 12.19
N LEU A 46 5.40 23.89 11.32
CA LEU A 46 4.60 23.41 10.19
C LEU A 46 5.43 22.65 9.18
N MET A 47 6.65 23.12 8.85
CA MET A 47 7.57 22.40 7.97
C MET A 47 8.08 21.09 8.59
N LYS A 48 8.41 21.09 9.88
CA LYS A 48 8.80 19.87 10.62
C LYS A 48 7.64 18.90 10.79
N SER A 49 6.43 19.43 10.87
CA SER A 49 5.19 18.68 10.85
C SER A 49 4.72 18.41 9.43
N CYS A 50 5.58 18.38 8.40
CA CYS A 50 5.21 17.95 7.05
C CYS A 50 4.49 16.62 7.13
N VAL A 51 3.21 16.74 7.51
CA VAL A 51 2.28 15.64 7.63
C VAL A 51 2.03 15.20 6.22
N PRO A 52 2.34 13.96 5.87
CA PRO A 52 1.81 13.44 4.65
C PRO A 52 0.29 13.63 4.69
N GLU A 53 -0.27 14.10 3.62
CA GLU A 53 -1.72 14.32 3.47
C GLU A 53 -2.52 13.05 3.86
N TYR A 54 -1.88 11.88 3.76
CA TYR A 54 -2.45 10.58 4.07
C TYR A 54 -1.49 9.74 4.88
N PHE A 55 -2.07 8.95 5.77
CA PHE A 55 -1.39 7.85 6.43
C PHE A 55 -1.37 6.64 5.50
N LYS A 56 -0.19 6.31 4.97
CA LYS A 56 0.00 5.33 3.90
C LYS A 56 0.17 3.92 4.46
N VAL A 57 -0.71 3.02 4.12
CA VAL A 57 -0.67 1.59 4.48
C VAL A 57 -0.48 0.75 3.23
N ALA A 58 0.68 0.12 3.07
CA ALA A 58 0.94 -0.76 1.94
C ALA A 58 0.56 -2.21 2.24
N VAL A 59 -0.17 -2.83 1.33
CA VAL A 59 -0.45 -4.27 1.33
C VAL A 59 0.53 -4.95 0.37
N VAL A 60 1.42 -5.76 0.93
CA VAL A 60 2.58 -6.31 0.24
C VAL A 60 2.57 -7.84 0.36
N GLY A 61 3.04 -8.54 -0.64
CA GLY A 61 3.14 -10.01 -0.63
C GLY A 61 3.32 -10.55 -2.03
N GLN A 62 3.63 -11.84 -2.13
CA GLN A 62 3.83 -12.49 -3.41
C GLN A 62 2.54 -12.56 -4.25
N PHE A 63 2.73 -12.92 -5.51
CA PHE A 63 1.60 -13.26 -6.38
C PHE A 63 0.80 -14.44 -5.79
N LYS A 64 -0.52 -14.38 -5.88
CA LYS A 64 -1.49 -15.38 -5.32
C LYS A 64 -1.58 -15.44 -3.79
N THR A 65 -0.92 -14.61 -3.04
CA THR A 65 -1.15 -14.53 -1.57
C THR A 65 -2.52 -13.95 -1.20
N GLY A 66 -3.32 -13.53 -2.18
CA GLY A 66 -4.66 -13.01 -1.94
C GLY A 66 -4.72 -11.53 -1.53
N LYS A 67 -3.71 -10.70 -1.89
CA LYS A 67 -3.65 -9.27 -1.58
C LYS A 67 -4.95 -8.53 -1.90
N SER A 68 -5.36 -8.53 -3.15
CA SER A 68 -6.57 -7.81 -3.57
C SER A 68 -7.85 -8.36 -2.92
N SER A 69 -7.92 -9.68 -2.68
CA SER A 69 -9.02 -10.28 -1.90
C SER A 69 -9.02 -9.79 -0.47
N PHE A 70 -7.85 -9.72 0.17
CA PHE A 70 -7.68 -9.21 1.51
C PHE A 70 -8.04 -7.72 1.60
N VAL A 71 -7.51 -6.88 0.70
CA VAL A 71 -7.86 -5.45 0.60
C VAL A 71 -9.37 -5.25 0.50
N ASN A 72 -10.04 -6.02 -0.35
CA ASN A 72 -11.48 -5.95 -0.51
C ASN A 72 -12.26 -6.31 0.77
N ARG A 73 -11.76 -7.28 1.56
CA ARG A 73 -12.39 -7.62 2.85
C ARG A 73 -12.09 -6.61 3.94
N LEU A 74 -10.85 -6.12 3.97
CA LEU A 74 -10.44 -5.06 4.90
C LEU A 74 -11.26 -3.78 4.67
N ALA A 75 -11.56 -3.46 3.41
CA ALA A 75 -12.37 -2.32 3.00
C ALA A 75 -13.90 -2.58 3.14
N GLU A 76 -14.35 -3.81 3.36
CA GLU A 76 -15.77 -4.23 3.29
C GLU A 76 -16.43 -3.94 1.94
N GLU A 77 -15.64 -3.63 0.93
CA GLU A 77 -16.11 -3.30 -0.42
C GLU A 77 -15.14 -3.88 -1.46
N ARG A 78 -15.65 -4.23 -2.62
CA ARG A 78 -14.81 -4.72 -3.71
C ARG A 78 -14.18 -3.55 -4.46
N LEU A 79 -13.04 -3.08 -3.99
CA LEU A 79 -12.28 -1.97 -4.56
C LEU A 79 -11.19 -2.44 -5.52
N ALA A 80 -10.40 -3.43 -5.12
CA ALA A 80 -9.29 -3.97 -5.89
C ALA A 80 -9.74 -5.07 -6.85
N GLY A 81 -9.05 -5.22 -7.98
CA GLY A 81 -9.24 -6.32 -8.93
C GLY A 81 -8.87 -7.67 -8.31
N VAL A 82 -9.70 -8.70 -8.53
CA VAL A 82 -9.43 -10.07 -8.06
C VAL A 82 -9.56 -10.99 -9.26
N GLU A 83 -8.46 -11.28 -9.93
CA GLU A 83 -8.41 -12.29 -10.97
C GLU A 83 -7.24 -13.26 -10.79
N THR A 84 -7.29 -14.38 -11.51
CA THR A 84 -6.30 -15.48 -11.42
C THR A 84 -4.96 -15.19 -12.08
N ASN A 85 -4.88 -14.13 -12.87
CA ASN A 85 -3.64 -13.65 -13.50
C ASN A 85 -3.14 -12.38 -12.80
N PRO A 86 -1.84 -12.05 -12.85
CA PRO A 86 -1.32 -10.81 -12.26
C PRO A 86 -1.96 -9.60 -12.94
N GLU A 87 -3.00 -9.05 -12.30
CA GLU A 87 -3.81 -7.97 -12.87
C GLU A 87 -3.38 -6.59 -12.44
N THR A 88 -2.75 -6.48 -11.27
CA THR A 88 -2.34 -5.19 -10.75
C THR A 88 -1.02 -4.79 -11.41
N ALA A 89 -1.11 -4.18 -12.59
CA ALA A 89 0.06 -3.69 -13.33
C ALA A 89 0.55 -2.32 -12.82
N ALA A 90 -0.32 -1.57 -12.12
CA ALA A 90 -0.03 -0.25 -11.57
C ALA A 90 -0.36 -0.19 -10.09
N ILE A 91 0.31 0.69 -9.36
CA ILE A 91 -0.01 0.99 -7.96
C ILE A 91 -1.43 1.56 -7.91
N THR A 92 -2.27 0.98 -7.05
CA THR A 92 -3.62 1.48 -6.82
C THR A 92 -3.74 1.98 -5.39
N LEU A 93 -4.07 3.26 -5.26
CA LEU A 93 -4.25 3.97 -4.02
C LEU A 93 -5.75 4.08 -3.72
N PHE A 94 -6.17 3.71 -2.52
CA PHE A 94 -7.56 3.85 -2.08
C PHE A 94 -7.63 4.92 -1.00
N ARG A 95 -8.46 5.94 -1.22
CA ARG A 95 -8.68 7.08 -0.34
C ARG A 95 -10.16 7.24 -0.01
N PHE A 96 -10.46 7.87 1.11
CA PHE A 96 -11.84 8.24 1.43
C PHE A 96 -12.35 9.33 0.47
N GLY A 97 -13.58 9.15 0.01
CA GLY A 97 -14.32 10.16 -0.74
C GLY A 97 -15.81 9.87 -0.67
N GLU A 98 -16.61 10.88 -0.39
CA GLU A 98 -18.08 10.74 -0.35
C GLU A 98 -18.64 10.43 -1.73
N GLU A 99 -18.03 11.01 -2.78
CA GLU A 99 -18.36 10.75 -4.17
C GLU A 99 -17.38 9.73 -4.76
N PRO A 100 -17.85 8.50 -5.05
CA PRO A 100 -16.98 7.46 -5.59
C PRO A 100 -16.50 7.82 -7.01
N ARG A 101 -15.19 7.86 -7.16
CA ARG A 101 -14.51 8.15 -8.42
C ARG A 101 -13.12 7.52 -8.45
N ALA A 102 -12.55 7.38 -9.64
CA ALA A 102 -11.15 7.07 -9.79
C ALA A 102 -10.46 8.14 -10.65
N VAL A 103 -9.20 8.41 -10.33
CA VAL A 103 -8.32 9.27 -11.11
C VAL A 103 -7.14 8.43 -11.56
N VAL A 104 -7.01 8.25 -12.86
CA VAL A 104 -5.91 7.53 -13.49
C VAL A 104 -4.89 8.58 -13.94
N ARG A 105 -3.70 8.55 -13.38
CA ARG A 105 -2.59 9.39 -13.79
C ARG A 105 -1.71 8.64 -14.76
N LEU A 106 -1.52 9.24 -15.93
CA LEU A 106 -0.70 8.68 -17.00
C LEU A 106 0.72 9.25 -16.94
N LEU A 107 1.66 8.55 -17.58
CA LEU A 107 3.02 9.00 -17.75
C LEU A 107 3.05 10.28 -18.59
N THR A 108 4.01 11.16 -18.31
CA THR A 108 4.33 12.31 -19.15
C THR A 108 5.10 11.88 -20.38
N ALA A 109 5.12 12.72 -21.41
CA ALA A 109 5.93 12.47 -22.62
C ALA A 109 7.43 12.34 -22.27
N ALA A 110 7.93 13.13 -21.32
CA ALA A 110 9.32 13.04 -20.88
C ALA A 110 9.64 11.69 -20.23
N GLU A 111 8.74 11.18 -19.35
CA GLU A 111 8.89 9.86 -18.71
C GLU A 111 8.84 8.74 -19.76
N TRP A 112 7.90 8.82 -20.72
CA TRP A 112 7.75 7.83 -21.77
C TRP A 112 8.95 7.81 -22.73
N ASN A 113 9.39 8.98 -23.19
CA ASN A 113 10.54 9.11 -24.09
C ASN A 113 11.82 8.54 -23.46
N ARG A 114 12.06 8.83 -22.18
CA ARG A 114 13.19 8.23 -21.46
C ARG A 114 13.13 6.70 -21.44
N MET A 115 11.93 6.11 -21.22
CA MET A 115 11.75 4.66 -21.27
C MET A 115 11.96 4.11 -22.68
N THR A 116 11.57 4.87 -23.72
CA THR A 116 11.77 4.49 -25.12
C THR A 116 13.25 4.52 -25.51
N GLU A 117 14.00 5.54 -25.11
CA GLU A 117 15.45 5.61 -25.29
C GLU A 117 16.15 4.41 -24.62
N LEU A 118 15.78 4.10 -23.38
CA LEU A 118 16.31 2.93 -22.68
C LEU A 118 15.94 1.61 -23.37
N TYR A 119 14.75 1.51 -23.96
CA TYR A 119 14.34 0.35 -24.73
C TYR A 119 15.16 0.15 -25.99
N GLU A 120 15.48 1.24 -26.71
CA GLU A 120 16.30 1.22 -27.90
C GLU A 120 17.76 0.80 -27.60
N GLU A 121 18.31 1.33 -26.50
CA GLU A 121 19.69 1.02 -26.08
C GLU A 121 19.82 -0.37 -25.43
N ALA A 122 18.90 -0.73 -24.57
CA ALA A 122 18.91 -1.96 -23.75
C ALA A 122 17.49 -2.50 -23.55
N PRO A 123 16.91 -3.26 -24.50
CA PRO A 123 15.53 -3.75 -24.43
C PRO A 123 15.21 -4.59 -23.19
N GLN A 124 16.22 -5.14 -22.53
CA GLN A 124 16.08 -5.93 -21.29
C GLN A 124 16.18 -5.06 -20.03
N HIS A 125 16.39 -3.74 -20.17
CA HIS A 125 16.51 -2.87 -19.00
C HIS A 125 15.17 -2.83 -18.23
N PRO A 126 15.17 -2.93 -16.89
CA PRO A 126 13.93 -2.94 -16.10
C PRO A 126 13.02 -1.75 -16.36
N ASP A 127 13.58 -0.54 -16.54
CA ASP A 127 12.81 0.66 -16.78
C ASP A 127 12.22 0.75 -18.22
N ALA A 128 12.76 -0.02 -19.17
CA ALA A 128 12.24 -0.13 -20.54
C ALA A 128 11.02 -1.07 -20.66
N TYR A 129 10.68 -1.78 -19.61
CA TYR A 129 9.65 -2.82 -19.60
C TYR A 129 8.30 -2.39 -20.17
N ARG A 130 7.85 -1.17 -19.88
CA ARG A 130 6.53 -0.70 -20.34
C ARG A 130 6.47 -0.56 -21.85
N VAL A 131 7.55 -0.04 -22.45
CA VAL A 131 7.69 0.10 -23.90
C VAL A 131 7.83 -1.29 -24.54
N ALA A 132 8.72 -2.13 -24.01
CA ALA A 132 8.88 -3.52 -24.48
C ALA A 132 7.56 -4.30 -24.43
N GLY A 133 6.82 -4.18 -23.33
CA GLY A 133 5.53 -4.85 -23.15
C GLY A 133 4.45 -4.35 -24.11
N LEU A 134 4.39 -3.05 -24.37
CA LEU A 134 3.47 -2.48 -25.34
C LEU A 134 3.76 -3.00 -26.76
N HIS A 135 5.02 -3.02 -27.18
CA HIS A 135 5.42 -3.57 -28.48
C HIS A 135 5.15 -5.08 -28.60
N GLY A 136 5.34 -5.85 -27.50
CA GLY A 136 5.05 -7.28 -27.44
C GLY A 136 3.59 -7.63 -27.23
N PHE A 137 2.71 -6.66 -26.94
CA PHE A 137 1.33 -6.90 -26.51
C PHE A 137 0.52 -7.80 -27.45
N ASN A 138 0.57 -7.53 -28.77
CA ASN A 138 -0.16 -8.31 -29.77
C ASN A 138 0.24 -9.79 -29.78
N GLU A 139 1.53 -10.09 -29.58
CA GLU A 139 2.04 -11.45 -29.54
C GLU A 139 1.66 -12.16 -28.24
N ASP A 140 1.71 -11.43 -27.15
CA ASP A 140 1.41 -11.98 -25.81
C ASP A 140 -0.09 -12.27 -25.65
N ILE A 141 -0.96 -11.34 -26.12
CA ILE A 141 -2.39 -11.55 -26.05
C ILE A 141 -2.85 -12.69 -26.96
N ALA A 142 -2.22 -12.83 -28.15
CA ALA A 142 -2.54 -13.89 -29.11
C ALA A 142 -2.30 -15.31 -28.58
N LYS A 143 -1.42 -15.45 -27.58
CA LYS A 143 -1.12 -16.74 -26.94
C LYS A 143 -2.07 -17.10 -25.80
N ARG A 144 -2.88 -16.13 -25.35
CA ARG A 144 -3.75 -16.29 -24.17
C ARG A 144 -5.00 -17.11 -24.49
N LYS A 145 -5.36 -17.98 -23.55
CA LYS A 145 -6.52 -18.85 -23.63
C LYS A 145 -7.49 -18.55 -22.48
N ASN A 146 -8.77 -18.76 -22.74
CA ASN A 146 -9.81 -18.72 -21.72
C ASN A 146 -9.75 -19.98 -20.83
N SER A 147 -10.65 -20.08 -19.85
CA SER A 147 -10.77 -21.25 -18.95
C SER A 147 -11.10 -22.56 -19.67
N LEU A 148 -11.60 -22.50 -20.89
CA LEU A 148 -11.92 -23.66 -21.75
C LEU A 148 -10.75 -24.04 -22.68
N GLY A 149 -9.62 -23.32 -22.61
CA GLY A 149 -8.44 -23.55 -23.47
C GLY A 149 -8.53 -22.94 -24.86
N GLU A 150 -9.56 -22.12 -25.13
CA GLU A 150 -9.77 -21.46 -26.42
C GLU A 150 -9.02 -20.12 -26.46
N LEU A 151 -8.52 -19.72 -27.64
CA LEU A 151 -7.87 -18.42 -27.83
C LEU A 151 -8.87 -17.29 -27.59
N ILE A 152 -8.44 -16.26 -26.87
CA ILE A 152 -9.26 -15.08 -26.60
C ILE A 152 -9.20 -14.17 -27.82
N PRO A 153 -10.34 -13.80 -28.44
CA PRO A 153 -10.36 -12.82 -29.51
C PRO A 153 -9.86 -11.45 -29.00
N PHE A 154 -9.06 -10.76 -29.80
CA PHE A 154 -8.60 -9.41 -29.49
C PHE A 154 -8.40 -8.59 -30.76
N ASP A 155 -8.52 -7.28 -30.63
CA ASP A 155 -8.17 -6.35 -31.68
C ASP A 155 -6.69 -6.01 -31.61
N ARG A 156 -5.98 -6.12 -32.74
CA ARG A 156 -4.56 -5.75 -32.82
C ARG A 156 -4.41 -4.25 -32.64
N ILE A 157 -3.45 -3.88 -31.83
CA ILE A 157 -3.09 -2.48 -31.60
C ILE A 157 -1.87 -2.09 -32.46
N ASP A 158 -1.78 -0.82 -32.79
CA ASP A 158 -0.54 -0.18 -33.21
C ASP A 158 0.08 0.50 -31.97
N PRO A 159 1.22 0.00 -31.47
CA PRO A 159 1.85 0.53 -30.26
C PRO A 159 2.20 2.03 -30.35
N GLU A 160 2.71 2.46 -31.50
CA GLU A 160 3.15 3.85 -31.70
C GLU A 160 1.95 4.80 -31.80
N ALA A 161 0.93 4.42 -32.56
CA ALA A 161 -0.29 5.21 -32.66
C ALA A 161 -0.99 5.32 -31.31
N LEU A 162 -1.02 4.23 -30.53
CA LEU A 162 -1.62 4.23 -29.19
C LEU A 162 -0.81 5.10 -28.20
N ALA A 163 0.51 5.04 -28.24
CA ALA A 163 1.36 5.89 -27.43
C ALA A 163 1.17 7.38 -27.78
N ALA A 164 1.10 7.72 -29.06
CA ALA A 164 0.87 9.08 -29.51
C ALA A 164 -0.51 9.63 -29.08
N GLU A 165 -1.52 8.77 -28.96
CA GLU A 165 -2.85 9.16 -28.48
C GLU A 165 -2.88 9.41 -26.96
N TRP A 166 -2.20 8.58 -26.18
CA TRP A 166 -2.36 8.55 -24.73
C TRP A 166 -1.27 9.31 -23.97
N ILE A 167 -0.08 9.48 -24.52
CA ILE A 167 1.04 10.21 -23.91
C ILE A 167 1.02 11.67 -24.35
N VAL A 168 1.00 12.58 -23.39
CA VAL A 168 1.03 14.04 -23.60
C VAL A 168 2.13 14.69 -22.76
N GLU A 169 2.58 15.90 -23.13
CA GLU A 169 3.73 16.57 -22.50
C GLU A 169 3.64 16.69 -20.98
N GLU A 170 2.53 17.20 -20.48
CA GLU A 170 2.34 17.45 -19.04
C GLU A 170 1.79 16.22 -18.27
N GLY A 171 1.60 15.10 -18.97
CA GLY A 171 0.82 13.97 -18.45
C GLY A 171 -0.69 14.24 -18.53
N ARG A 172 -1.47 13.19 -18.39
CA ARG A 172 -2.93 13.27 -18.42
C ARG A 172 -3.52 12.62 -17.17
N GLU A 173 -4.49 13.29 -16.59
CA GLU A 173 -5.39 12.67 -15.62
C GLU A 173 -6.70 12.28 -16.31
N TYR A 174 -7.09 11.02 -16.16
CA TYR A 174 -8.36 10.51 -16.66
C TYR A 174 -9.28 10.21 -15.48
N ALA A 175 -10.37 10.98 -15.38
CA ALA A 175 -11.34 10.81 -14.31
C ALA A 175 -12.44 9.81 -14.71
N ILE A 176 -12.72 8.87 -13.82
CA ILE A 176 -13.78 7.88 -13.94
C ILE A 176 -14.76 8.13 -12.80
N ALA A 177 -15.97 8.59 -13.11
CA ALA A 177 -17.03 8.74 -12.12
C ALA A 177 -17.81 7.43 -11.94
N CYS A 178 -18.26 7.17 -10.71
CA CYS A 178 -19.22 6.10 -10.45
C CYS A 178 -20.63 6.68 -10.48
N GLU A 179 -21.39 6.40 -11.51
CA GLU A 179 -22.75 6.96 -11.66
C GLU A 179 -23.73 6.49 -10.57
N ASN A 180 -23.57 5.25 -10.09
CA ASN A 180 -24.45 4.71 -9.08
C ASN A 180 -23.75 3.72 -8.15
N TRP A 181 -23.14 4.25 -7.08
CA TRP A 181 -22.47 3.45 -6.06
C TRP A 181 -23.41 2.59 -5.21
N ALA A 182 -24.68 2.96 -5.11
CA ALA A 182 -25.65 2.24 -4.29
C ALA A 182 -26.04 0.88 -4.89
N THR A 183 -25.84 0.67 -6.19
CA THR A 183 -26.23 -0.57 -6.89
C THR A 183 -25.03 -1.46 -7.22
N LYS A 184 -25.26 -2.77 -7.30
CA LYS A 184 -24.22 -3.74 -7.73
C LYS A 184 -23.80 -3.50 -9.18
N GLU A 185 -24.73 -3.15 -10.04
CA GLU A 185 -24.52 -2.85 -11.46
C GLU A 185 -23.63 -1.61 -11.64
N GLY A 186 -23.91 -0.52 -10.92
CA GLY A 186 -23.12 0.70 -10.96
C GLY A 186 -21.69 0.46 -10.47
N LYS A 187 -21.53 -0.23 -9.34
CA LYS A 187 -20.20 -0.64 -8.84
C LYS A 187 -19.47 -1.55 -9.82
N LEU A 188 -20.17 -2.46 -10.50
CA LEU A 188 -19.56 -3.33 -11.51
C LEU A 188 -19.09 -2.54 -12.74
N ALA A 189 -19.93 -1.61 -13.23
CA ALA A 189 -19.59 -0.74 -14.36
C ALA A 189 -18.34 0.13 -14.03
N PHE A 190 -18.32 0.72 -12.85
CA PHE A 190 -17.18 1.50 -12.36
C PHE A 190 -15.89 0.68 -12.33
N ARG A 191 -15.92 -0.53 -11.75
CA ARG A 191 -14.75 -1.43 -11.74
C ARG A 191 -14.30 -1.83 -13.13
N LYS A 192 -15.21 -2.12 -14.06
CA LYS A 192 -14.86 -2.45 -15.45
C LYS A 192 -14.14 -1.29 -16.16
N GLN A 193 -14.51 -0.05 -15.84
CA GLN A 193 -13.79 1.10 -16.39
C GLN A 193 -12.36 1.19 -15.83
N ILE A 194 -12.18 0.98 -14.52
CA ILE A 194 -10.84 0.95 -13.90
C ILE A 194 -10.00 -0.21 -14.47
N GLN A 195 -10.59 -1.38 -14.72
CA GLN A 195 -9.90 -2.53 -15.28
C GLN A 195 -9.23 -2.26 -16.63
N LYS A 196 -9.73 -1.34 -17.45
CA LYS A 196 -9.07 -0.93 -18.68
C LYS A 196 -7.65 -0.37 -18.46
N PHE A 197 -7.39 0.12 -17.26
CA PHE A 197 -6.12 0.73 -16.87
C PHE A 197 -5.28 -0.13 -15.91
N THR A 198 -5.86 -1.18 -15.33
CA THR A 198 -5.15 -2.06 -14.39
C THR A 198 -4.86 -3.44 -14.93
N SER A 199 -5.67 -3.91 -15.87
CA SER A 199 -5.58 -5.27 -16.38
C SER A 199 -4.44 -5.42 -17.38
N THR A 200 -3.63 -6.46 -17.21
CA THR A 200 -2.60 -6.84 -18.20
C THR A 200 -3.18 -7.31 -19.55
N ARG A 201 -4.51 -7.44 -19.65
CA ARG A 201 -5.22 -7.77 -20.90
C ARG A 201 -5.53 -6.54 -21.74
N GLU A 202 -5.34 -5.36 -21.18
CA GLU A 202 -5.64 -4.07 -21.81
C GLU A 202 -4.33 -3.32 -22.03
N PRO A 203 -4.08 -2.75 -23.23
CA PRO A 203 -2.80 -2.12 -23.50
C PRO A 203 -2.59 -0.82 -22.72
N LEU A 204 -3.65 -0.18 -22.24
CA LEU A 204 -3.60 1.10 -21.54
C LEU A 204 -2.83 1.06 -20.24
N HIS A 205 -2.70 -0.12 -19.60
CA HIS A 205 -1.98 -0.25 -18.33
C HIS A 205 -0.49 0.12 -18.45
N TYR A 206 0.10 0.04 -19.64
CA TYR A 206 1.49 0.45 -19.85
C TYR A 206 1.72 1.94 -19.69
N PHE A 207 0.69 2.75 -19.88
CA PHE A 207 0.78 4.22 -19.75
C PHE A 207 0.45 4.71 -18.32
N VAL A 208 -0.06 3.86 -17.46
CA VAL A 208 -0.53 4.25 -16.12
C VAL A 208 0.64 4.46 -15.18
N LYS A 209 0.73 5.65 -14.59
CA LYS A 209 1.67 5.96 -13.49
C LYS A 209 1.11 5.46 -12.16
N GLU A 210 -0.10 5.90 -11.82
CA GLU A 210 -0.83 5.49 -10.63
C GLU A 210 -2.34 5.62 -10.82
N ILE A 211 -3.11 4.93 -9.99
CA ILE A 211 -4.57 5.06 -9.94
C ILE A 211 -4.97 5.40 -8.52
N VAL A 212 -5.75 6.45 -8.35
CA VAL A 212 -6.33 6.84 -7.06
C VAL A 212 -7.84 6.59 -7.10
N VAL A 213 -8.32 5.67 -6.27
CA VAL A 213 -9.74 5.34 -6.14
C VAL A 213 -10.29 5.98 -4.86
N TYR A 214 -11.27 6.84 -5.00
CA TYR A 214 -12.00 7.45 -3.90
C TYR A 214 -13.29 6.68 -3.65
N ALA A 215 -13.51 6.26 -2.42
CA ALA A 215 -14.72 5.51 -2.04
C ALA A 215 -15.16 5.84 -0.60
N PRO A 216 -16.50 5.81 -0.31
CA PRO A 216 -17.03 6.09 1.02
C PRO A 216 -16.90 4.86 1.94
N VAL A 217 -15.68 4.41 2.15
CA VAL A 217 -15.34 3.20 2.91
C VAL A 217 -14.78 3.58 4.29
N PRO A 218 -15.35 3.03 5.39
CA PRO A 218 -15.01 3.47 6.74
C PRO A 218 -13.52 3.41 7.10
N ILE A 219 -12.79 2.38 6.66
CA ILE A 219 -11.36 2.22 6.98
C ILE A 219 -10.48 3.31 6.36
N LEU A 220 -10.95 3.94 5.28
CA LEU A 220 -10.23 5.02 4.59
C LEU A 220 -10.50 6.40 5.19
N LYS A 221 -11.42 6.50 6.16
CA LYS A 221 -11.63 7.74 6.90
C LYS A 221 -10.38 8.13 7.66
N ASP A 222 -10.36 9.35 8.14
CA ASP A 222 -9.27 9.89 8.94
C ASP A 222 -7.90 9.86 8.23
N HIS A 223 -7.92 10.17 6.93
CA HIS A 223 -6.73 10.29 6.10
C HIS A 223 -5.92 8.99 5.92
N VAL A 224 -6.56 7.84 6.00
CA VAL A 224 -5.91 6.56 5.67
C VAL A 224 -5.91 6.37 4.16
N GLU A 225 -4.72 6.09 3.61
CA GLU A 225 -4.52 5.66 2.23
C GLU A 225 -4.10 4.19 2.24
N LEU A 226 -4.94 3.33 1.68
CA LEU A 226 -4.61 1.93 1.51
C LEU A 226 -4.03 1.71 0.11
N ILE A 227 -2.89 1.02 0.04
CA ILE A 227 -2.13 0.85 -1.20
C ILE A 227 -2.08 -0.63 -1.55
N ASP A 228 -2.73 -1.01 -2.66
CA ASP A 228 -2.57 -2.34 -3.26
C ASP A 228 -1.36 -2.31 -4.20
N THR A 229 -0.35 -3.09 -3.85
CA THR A 229 0.90 -3.13 -4.61
C THR A 229 0.88 -4.27 -5.63
N PRO A 230 1.55 -4.11 -6.78
CA PRO A 230 1.86 -5.23 -7.65
C PRO A 230 2.55 -6.36 -6.86
N GLY A 231 2.34 -7.62 -7.27
CA GLY A 231 2.97 -8.76 -6.59
C GLY A 231 4.51 -8.66 -6.63
N LEU A 232 5.14 -8.81 -5.48
CA LEU A 232 6.60 -8.61 -5.33
C LEU A 232 7.46 -9.61 -6.09
N ASN A 233 6.92 -10.75 -6.47
CA ASN A 233 7.62 -11.78 -7.25
C ASN A 233 7.02 -11.89 -8.66
N ASP A 234 6.54 -10.79 -9.19
CA ASP A 234 6.24 -10.73 -10.61
C ASP A 234 7.57 -10.82 -11.37
N THR A 235 7.63 -11.67 -12.39
CA THR A 235 8.82 -11.92 -13.23
C THR A 235 9.38 -10.64 -13.87
N GLN A 236 8.76 -9.50 -13.62
CA GLN A 236 9.13 -8.20 -14.11
C GLN A 236 9.81 -7.40 -13.01
N LEU A 237 11.14 -7.31 -13.09
CA LEU A 237 12.03 -6.58 -12.16
C LEU A 237 11.54 -5.16 -11.83
N TYR A 238 10.93 -4.47 -12.78
CA TYR A 238 10.37 -3.12 -12.62
C TYR A 238 9.29 -3.04 -11.54
N ARG A 239 8.37 -4.01 -11.45
CA ARG A 239 7.29 -3.98 -10.45
C ARG A 239 7.83 -4.16 -9.03
N GLY A 240 8.88 -4.96 -8.87
CA GLY A 240 9.57 -5.10 -7.59
C GLY A 240 10.21 -3.79 -7.15
N GLN A 241 10.88 -3.09 -8.05
CA GLN A 241 11.56 -1.82 -7.78
C GLN A 241 10.58 -0.69 -7.45
N LEU A 242 9.49 -0.56 -8.22
CA LEU A 242 8.42 0.39 -7.93
C LEU A 242 7.80 0.18 -6.54
N THR A 243 7.61 -1.09 -6.16
CA THR A 243 7.12 -1.43 -4.82
C THR A 243 8.14 -1.07 -3.73
N GLU A 244 9.43 -1.24 -3.98
CA GLU A 244 10.48 -0.88 -3.01
C GLU A 244 10.58 0.63 -2.80
N ASP A 245 10.48 1.43 -3.83
CA ASP A 245 10.50 2.89 -3.71
C ASP A 245 9.27 3.39 -2.94
N LEU A 246 8.10 2.85 -3.24
CA LEU A 246 6.87 3.12 -2.50
C LEU A 246 7.02 2.79 -1.01
N LEU A 247 7.63 1.64 -0.68
CA LEU A 247 7.80 1.20 0.71
C LEU A 247 8.71 2.10 1.54
N ARG A 248 9.45 3.02 0.92
CA ARG A 248 10.22 4.05 1.65
C ARG A 248 9.33 5.14 2.24
N GLU A 249 8.16 5.33 1.65
CA GLU A 249 7.25 6.42 1.99
C GLU A 249 6.02 5.99 2.79
N VAL A 250 5.86 4.67 3.05
CA VAL A 250 4.68 4.19 3.78
C VAL A 250 4.88 4.20 5.29
N ASP A 251 3.79 4.39 6.00
CA ASP A 251 3.75 4.45 7.46
C ASP A 251 3.50 3.09 8.09
N ALA A 252 2.80 2.18 7.38
CA ALA A 252 2.58 0.81 7.82
C ALA A 252 2.62 -0.17 6.63
N ILE A 253 3.02 -1.40 6.92
CA ILE A 253 3.09 -2.50 5.95
C ILE A 253 2.30 -3.68 6.48
N LEU A 254 1.30 -4.10 5.72
CA LEU A 254 0.62 -5.38 5.90
C LEU A 254 1.30 -6.38 4.96
N PHE A 255 2.18 -7.21 5.52
CA PHE A 255 2.93 -8.19 4.73
C PHE A 255 2.19 -9.52 4.71
N LEU A 256 1.70 -9.89 3.54
CA LEU A 256 0.87 -11.07 3.33
C LEU A 256 1.71 -12.27 2.89
N THR A 257 1.52 -13.38 3.60
CA THR A 257 2.03 -14.70 3.21
C THR A 257 0.89 -15.73 3.21
N GLN A 258 0.98 -16.75 2.37
CA GLN A 258 -0.03 -17.79 2.29
C GLN A 258 0.18 -18.86 3.35
N SER A 259 -0.89 -19.25 4.04
CA SER A 259 -0.88 -20.37 5.00
C SER A 259 -0.51 -21.69 4.30
N GLY A 260 0.27 -22.52 4.97
CA GLY A 260 0.71 -23.81 4.45
C GLY A 260 1.77 -23.73 3.35
N ALA A 261 2.07 -22.54 2.83
CA ALA A 261 3.20 -22.36 1.91
C ALA A 261 4.50 -22.15 2.70
N SER A 262 5.61 -22.62 2.15
CA SER A 262 6.92 -22.29 2.71
C SER A 262 7.15 -20.78 2.60
N PHE A 263 7.71 -20.21 3.68
CA PHE A 263 8.21 -18.84 3.64
C PHE A 263 9.30 -18.78 2.57
N SER A 264 9.00 -18.11 1.47
CA SER A 264 9.88 -18.18 0.31
C SER A 264 11.16 -17.39 0.56
N GLN A 265 12.18 -17.63 -0.27
CA GLN A 265 13.41 -16.84 -0.24
C GLN A 265 13.12 -15.34 -0.37
N PHE A 266 12.13 -14.99 -1.19
CA PHE A 266 11.70 -13.61 -1.37
C PHE A 266 11.08 -13.01 -0.09
N ASP A 267 10.20 -13.75 0.62
CA ASP A 267 9.60 -13.31 1.88
C ASP A 267 10.70 -13.05 2.93
N LYS A 268 11.71 -13.92 2.97
CA LYS A 268 12.89 -13.78 3.83
C LYS A 268 13.69 -12.53 3.52
N GLU A 269 14.04 -12.32 2.26
CA GLU A 269 14.79 -11.15 1.80
C GLU A 269 14.02 -9.84 2.05
N PHE A 270 12.70 -9.86 1.86
CA PHE A 270 11.86 -8.72 2.15
C PHE A 270 11.91 -8.36 3.64
N LEU A 271 11.67 -9.33 4.54
CA LEU A 271 11.71 -9.08 5.98
C LEU A 271 13.08 -8.60 6.44
N VAL A 272 14.16 -9.24 5.98
CA VAL A 272 15.53 -8.80 6.30
C VAL A 272 15.79 -7.36 5.85
N ARG A 273 15.31 -6.99 4.66
CA ARG A 273 15.44 -5.60 4.18
C ARG A 273 14.68 -4.62 5.07
N GLN A 274 13.48 -4.96 5.54
CA GLN A 274 12.72 -4.11 6.46
C GLN A 274 13.40 -4.02 7.85
N LEU A 275 14.00 -5.12 8.33
CA LEU A 275 14.83 -5.15 9.54
C LEU A 275 16.00 -4.16 9.44
N ARG A 276 16.80 -4.26 8.39
CA ARG A 276 17.95 -3.37 8.16
C ARG A 276 17.56 -1.89 8.11
N LYS A 277 16.35 -1.57 7.63
CA LYS A 277 15.81 -0.20 7.60
C LYS A 277 15.21 0.25 8.94
N LYS A 278 15.26 -0.59 9.99
CA LYS A 278 14.68 -0.33 11.33
C LYS A 278 13.17 -0.01 11.30
N ARG A 279 12.43 -0.59 10.36
CA ARG A 279 11.02 -0.29 10.08
C ARG A 279 10.03 -1.37 10.55
N LEU A 280 10.47 -2.40 11.24
CA LEU A 280 9.59 -3.52 11.64
C LEU A 280 8.45 -3.14 12.58
N ARG A 281 8.57 -2.04 13.31
CA ARG A 281 7.48 -1.56 14.19
C ARG A 281 6.17 -1.34 13.45
N HIS A 282 6.26 -1.04 12.15
CA HIS A 282 5.14 -0.73 11.27
C HIS A 282 4.73 -1.93 10.40
N VAL A 283 5.40 -3.09 10.54
CA VAL A 283 5.05 -4.31 9.80
C VAL A 283 4.11 -5.17 10.63
N ARG A 284 3.04 -5.66 9.98
CA ARG A 284 2.17 -6.73 10.50
C ARG A 284 2.24 -7.90 9.54
N LEU A 285 2.57 -9.08 10.04
CA LEU A 285 2.57 -10.29 9.23
C LEU A 285 1.15 -10.85 9.18
N VAL A 286 0.61 -10.98 7.98
CA VAL A 286 -0.75 -11.47 7.75
C VAL A 286 -0.69 -12.80 6.99
N VAL A 287 -1.07 -13.87 7.66
CA VAL A 287 -1.17 -15.21 7.08
C VAL A 287 -2.56 -15.34 6.48
N THR A 288 -2.61 -15.47 5.16
CA THR A 288 -3.87 -15.56 4.40
C THR A 288 -4.27 -17.00 4.08
N GLN A 289 -5.52 -17.22 3.67
CA GLN A 289 -6.04 -18.52 3.22
C GLN A 289 -5.93 -19.63 4.29
N VAL A 290 -6.07 -19.26 5.56
CA VAL A 290 -6.00 -20.21 6.69
C VAL A 290 -7.13 -21.25 6.66
N ASP A 291 -8.24 -20.94 6.02
CA ASP A 291 -9.33 -21.87 5.72
C ASP A 291 -8.82 -23.10 4.96
N THR A 292 -8.00 -22.90 3.95
CA THR A 292 -7.45 -23.99 3.13
C THR A 292 -6.57 -24.94 3.95
N THR A 293 -5.67 -24.38 4.77
CA THR A 293 -4.79 -25.17 5.63
C THR A 293 -5.57 -25.90 6.72
N TYR A 294 -6.57 -25.25 7.30
CA TYR A 294 -7.44 -25.87 8.29
C TYR A 294 -8.27 -27.04 7.72
N GLU A 295 -8.90 -26.83 6.56
CA GLU A 295 -9.67 -27.93 5.92
C GLU A 295 -8.76 -29.10 5.50
N LYS A 296 -7.55 -28.80 5.01
CA LYS A 296 -6.55 -29.82 4.74
C LYS A 296 -6.16 -30.60 5.98
N ALA A 297 -5.86 -29.91 7.09
CA ALA A 297 -5.47 -30.58 8.33
C ALA A 297 -6.58 -31.50 8.89
N LYS A 298 -7.85 -31.14 8.69
CA LYS A 298 -8.99 -31.99 9.04
C LYS A 298 -9.09 -33.24 8.16
N LEU A 299 -8.80 -33.08 6.86
CA LEU A 299 -8.81 -34.24 5.94
C LEU A 299 -7.65 -35.19 6.24
N ASP A 300 -6.45 -34.66 6.47
CA ASP A 300 -5.27 -35.44 6.83
C ASP A 300 -5.52 -36.26 8.13
N ALA A 301 -6.10 -35.63 9.18
CA ALA A 301 -6.47 -36.33 10.42
C ALA A 301 -7.53 -37.43 10.21
N ALA A 302 -8.49 -37.18 9.31
CA ALA A 302 -9.52 -38.19 8.99
C ALA A 302 -8.93 -39.39 8.20
N GLU A 303 -7.92 -39.17 7.37
CA GLU A 303 -7.18 -40.24 6.67
C GLU A 303 -6.34 -41.07 7.62
N ASP A 304 -5.78 -40.45 8.65
CA ASP A 304 -4.94 -41.11 9.67
C ASP A 304 -5.75 -41.68 10.87
N ASP A 305 -7.09 -41.62 10.83
CA ASP A 305 -8.00 -42.04 11.90
C ASP A 305 -7.76 -41.32 13.23
N GLU A 306 -7.31 -40.05 13.15
CA GLU A 306 -7.06 -39.16 14.28
C GLU A 306 -8.21 -38.15 14.50
N ASP A 307 -8.28 -37.63 15.72
CA ASP A 307 -9.23 -36.54 16.02
C ASP A 307 -8.90 -35.27 15.23
N PRO A 308 -9.86 -34.58 14.62
CA PRO A 308 -9.61 -33.38 13.84
C PRO A 308 -9.03 -32.26 14.71
N PRO A 309 -7.96 -31.59 14.28
CA PRO A 309 -7.36 -30.50 15.03
C PRO A 309 -8.33 -29.32 15.17
N THR A 310 -8.22 -28.59 16.27
CA THR A 310 -8.92 -27.32 16.41
C THR A 310 -8.28 -26.24 15.54
N PHE A 311 -9.02 -25.18 15.25
CA PHE A 311 -8.46 -24.03 14.52
C PHE A 311 -7.31 -23.37 15.29
N GLY A 312 -7.36 -23.39 16.64
CA GLY A 312 -6.29 -22.93 17.52
C GLY A 312 -4.99 -23.70 17.32
N ASP A 313 -5.09 -25.04 17.21
CA ASP A 313 -3.91 -25.90 17.01
C ASP A 313 -3.26 -25.63 15.65
N VAL A 314 -4.07 -25.43 14.60
CA VAL A 314 -3.55 -25.10 13.26
C VAL A 314 -2.88 -23.73 13.25
N LYS A 315 -3.45 -22.72 13.90
CA LYS A 315 -2.81 -21.40 14.08
C LYS A 315 -1.46 -21.52 14.79
N ALA A 316 -1.42 -22.19 15.94
CA ALA A 316 -0.21 -22.34 16.74
C ALA A 316 0.91 -23.07 15.98
N LYS A 317 0.56 -24.12 15.25
CA LYS A 317 1.49 -24.88 14.40
C LYS A 317 2.06 -23.99 13.30
N GLU A 318 1.22 -23.24 12.62
CA GLU A 318 1.62 -22.37 11.52
C GLU A 318 2.48 -21.20 12.02
N GLU A 319 2.13 -20.58 13.15
CA GLU A 319 2.92 -19.51 13.77
C GLU A 319 4.32 -20.02 14.19
N SER A 320 4.38 -21.18 14.84
CA SER A 320 5.64 -21.80 15.23
C SER A 320 6.53 -22.07 14.01
N ARG A 321 5.94 -22.59 12.93
CA ARG A 321 6.65 -22.84 11.67
C ARG A 321 7.24 -21.55 11.10
N LEU A 322 6.42 -20.50 10.98
CA LEU A 322 6.84 -19.19 10.44
C LEU A 322 7.97 -18.58 11.27
N ARG A 323 7.82 -18.53 12.58
CA ARG A 323 8.86 -18.01 13.49
C ARG A 323 10.16 -18.79 13.39
N SER A 324 10.09 -20.12 13.31
CA SER A 324 11.26 -20.96 13.13
C SER A 324 11.97 -20.70 11.80
N GLU A 325 11.22 -20.52 10.70
CA GLU A 325 11.81 -20.22 9.41
C GLU A 325 12.46 -18.83 9.34
N ILE A 326 11.81 -17.82 9.94
CA ILE A 326 12.38 -16.48 10.02
C ILE A 326 13.66 -16.48 10.86
N ARG A 327 13.63 -17.16 12.02
CA ARG A 327 14.81 -17.28 12.89
C ARG A 327 15.97 -17.96 12.19
N ARG A 328 15.73 -19.08 11.50
CA ARG A 328 16.76 -19.77 10.70
C ARG A 328 17.40 -18.84 9.67
N THR A 329 16.62 -18.00 9.00
CA THR A 329 17.13 -17.04 8.02
C THR A 329 18.06 -16.01 8.66
N LEU A 330 17.74 -15.53 9.87
CA LEU A 330 18.62 -14.62 10.60
C LEU A 330 19.92 -15.31 11.03
N ASP A 331 19.83 -16.54 11.50
CA ASP A 331 21.01 -17.33 11.88
C ASP A 331 21.94 -17.56 10.67
N GLU A 332 21.38 -17.86 9.49
CA GLU A 332 22.14 -17.98 8.23
C GLU A 332 22.85 -16.65 7.90
N LEU A 333 22.18 -15.50 8.01
CA LEU A 333 22.76 -14.18 7.74
C LEU A 333 23.85 -13.77 8.74
N LEU A 334 23.72 -14.20 10.00
CA LEU A 334 24.75 -14.01 11.03
C LEU A 334 25.99 -14.86 10.73
N GLN A 335 25.81 -16.12 10.36
CA GLN A 335 26.89 -17.03 10.00
C GLN A 335 27.67 -16.56 8.76
N ASP A 336 26.99 -15.99 7.79
CA ASP A 336 27.60 -15.49 6.55
C ASP A 336 28.24 -14.10 6.72
N ASN A 337 28.38 -13.59 7.97
CA ASN A 337 28.88 -12.24 8.28
C ASN A 337 28.14 -11.10 7.52
N GLN A 338 26.93 -11.33 7.11
CA GLN A 338 26.10 -10.30 6.47
C GLN A 338 25.42 -9.38 7.49
N LEU A 339 25.42 -9.78 8.76
CA LEU A 339 24.95 -9.01 9.92
C LEU A 339 26.00 -9.03 11.01
N SER A 340 26.12 -7.93 11.76
CA SER A 340 26.89 -7.91 13.01
C SER A 340 26.14 -8.71 14.11
N GLU A 341 26.86 -9.23 15.11
CA GLU A 341 26.22 -9.87 16.27
C GLU A 341 25.24 -8.94 16.99
N GLU A 342 25.60 -7.67 17.14
CA GLU A 342 24.76 -6.66 17.79
C GLU A 342 23.48 -6.40 17.02
N ASP A 343 23.54 -6.27 15.69
CA ASP A 343 22.37 -6.18 14.82
C ASP A 343 21.53 -7.45 14.87
N GLY A 344 22.17 -8.62 14.92
CA GLY A 344 21.50 -9.90 15.01
C GLY A 344 20.63 -10.03 16.26
N TYR A 345 21.15 -9.69 17.44
CA TYR A 345 20.37 -9.68 18.68
C TYR A 345 19.19 -8.71 18.61
N TYR A 346 19.42 -7.49 18.10
CA TYR A 346 18.37 -6.52 17.89
C TYR A 346 17.26 -7.02 16.96
N TYR A 347 17.63 -7.71 15.88
CA TYR A 347 16.64 -8.22 14.91
C TYR A 347 15.86 -9.40 15.45
N ILE A 348 16.46 -10.27 16.26
CA ILE A 348 15.76 -11.36 16.94
C ILE A 348 14.68 -10.78 17.87
N GLU A 349 15.03 -9.78 18.67
CA GLU A 349 14.06 -9.12 19.57
C GLU A 349 12.91 -8.47 18.80
N GLN A 350 13.21 -7.79 17.68
CA GLN A 350 12.18 -7.19 16.83
C GLN A 350 11.26 -8.25 16.20
N LEU A 351 11.79 -9.40 15.79
CA LEU A 351 11.00 -10.50 15.23
C LEU A 351 10.16 -11.21 16.27
N ASP A 352 10.66 -11.37 17.48
CA ASP A 352 9.88 -11.94 18.59
C ASP A 352 8.68 -11.06 18.95
N SER A 353 8.80 -9.73 18.73
CA SER A 353 7.72 -8.76 18.90
C SER A 353 6.77 -8.66 17.69
N LEU A 354 7.09 -9.26 16.54
CA LEU A 354 6.28 -9.20 15.34
C LEU A 354 4.92 -9.85 15.55
N LYS A 355 3.85 -9.07 15.42
CA LYS A 355 2.48 -9.58 15.52
C LYS A 355 2.12 -10.33 14.23
N VAL A 356 1.63 -11.57 14.39
CA VAL A 356 1.18 -12.45 13.31
C VAL A 356 -0.34 -12.55 13.37
N HIS A 357 -1.01 -12.27 12.27
CA HIS A 357 -2.46 -12.33 12.13
C HIS A 357 -2.84 -13.40 11.12
N PHE A 358 -3.88 -14.17 11.40
CA PHE A 358 -4.37 -15.25 10.56
C PHE A 358 -5.70 -14.87 9.95
N THR A 359 -5.81 -14.92 8.60
CA THR A 359 -7.00 -14.42 7.91
C THR A 359 -7.53 -15.36 6.84
N SER A 360 -8.87 -15.34 6.66
CA SER A 360 -9.58 -15.97 5.56
C SER A 360 -10.59 -15.02 4.94
N ALA A 361 -10.34 -14.62 3.71
CA ALA A 361 -11.29 -13.85 2.92
C ALA A 361 -12.57 -14.66 2.58
N LYS A 362 -12.45 -16.00 2.55
CA LYS A 362 -13.57 -16.90 2.32
C LYS A 362 -14.53 -16.90 3.49
N TRP A 363 -14.05 -17.19 4.71
CA TRP A 363 -14.89 -17.18 5.91
C TRP A 363 -15.55 -15.82 6.14
N TYR A 364 -14.81 -14.73 5.89
CA TYR A 364 -15.41 -13.40 5.94
C TYR A 364 -16.61 -13.26 4.98
N ALA A 365 -16.47 -13.77 3.75
CA ALA A 365 -17.54 -13.75 2.76
C ALA A 365 -18.75 -14.63 3.13
N GLU A 366 -18.50 -15.72 3.85
CA GLU A 366 -19.50 -16.65 4.36
C GLU A 366 -20.21 -16.12 5.63
N GLY A 367 -19.78 -14.98 6.16
CA GLY A 367 -20.38 -14.31 7.33
C GLY A 367 -19.70 -14.65 8.68
N ASP A 368 -18.72 -15.54 8.68
CA ASP A 368 -17.93 -15.87 9.88
C ASP A 368 -16.81 -14.82 10.07
N ARG A 369 -17.21 -13.64 10.53
CA ARG A 369 -16.32 -12.49 10.69
C ARG A 369 -15.26 -12.72 11.76
N GLU A 370 -15.63 -13.30 12.87
CA GLU A 370 -14.73 -13.54 14.01
C GLU A 370 -13.60 -14.49 13.59
N ARG A 371 -13.94 -15.64 13.03
CA ARG A 371 -12.98 -16.65 12.62
C ARG A 371 -12.14 -16.20 11.43
N SER A 372 -12.67 -15.27 10.62
CA SER A 372 -11.97 -14.73 9.46
C SER A 372 -10.68 -13.97 9.81
N GLY A 373 -10.53 -13.43 11.02
CA GLY A 373 -9.40 -12.64 11.49
C GLY A 373 -9.26 -11.25 10.84
N ILE A 374 -10.13 -10.87 9.91
CA ILE A 374 -10.04 -9.57 9.21
C ILE A 374 -10.23 -8.39 10.16
N GLU A 375 -11.18 -8.50 11.10
CA GLU A 375 -11.42 -7.46 12.12
C GLU A 375 -10.21 -7.29 13.05
N GLU A 376 -9.54 -8.40 13.38
CA GLU A 376 -8.32 -8.36 14.19
C GLU A 376 -7.22 -7.55 13.50
N VAL A 377 -7.01 -7.76 12.19
CA VAL A 377 -6.04 -6.98 11.41
C VAL A 377 -6.45 -5.51 11.33
N ARG A 378 -7.74 -5.23 11.17
CA ARG A 378 -8.27 -3.86 11.14
C ARG A 378 -7.95 -3.13 12.45
N ASN A 379 -8.22 -3.77 13.58
CA ASN A 379 -7.91 -3.22 14.90
C ASN A 379 -6.41 -3.03 15.11
N ALA A 380 -5.59 -4.01 14.73
CA ALA A 380 -4.13 -3.92 14.81
C ALA A 380 -3.58 -2.79 13.92
N LEU A 381 -4.18 -2.53 12.77
CA LEU A 381 -3.83 -1.39 11.94
C LEU A 381 -4.12 -0.07 12.66
N PHE A 382 -5.30 0.08 13.26
CA PHE A 382 -5.63 1.28 14.04
C PHE A 382 -4.73 1.47 15.25
N GLU A 383 -4.26 0.40 15.89
CA GLU A 383 -3.24 0.48 16.95
C GLU A 383 -1.94 1.08 16.40
N VAL A 384 -1.41 0.56 15.28
CA VAL A 384 -0.20 1.11 14.64
C VAL A 384 -0.36 2.59 14.33
N LEU A 385 -1.53 2.99 13.85
CA LEU A 385 -1.84 4.39 13.55
C LEU A 385 -1.88 5.27 14.80
N SER A 386 -2.35 4.74 15.92
CA SER A 386 -2.46 5.46 17.18
C SER A 386 -1.14 5.53 17.96
N GLU A 387 -0.29 4.49 17.84
CA GLU A 387 1.00 4.39 18.52
C GLU A 387 2.17 5.02 17.75
N ASN A 388 1.90 5.60 16.57
CA ASN A 388 2.97 6.15 15.75
C ASN A 388 3.68 7.30 16.48
N TYR A 389 4.85 6.99 17.06
CA TYR A 389 5.70 7.94 17.79
C TYR A 389 5.98 9.22 16.99
N ARG A 390 6.14 9.10 15.67
CA ARG A 390 6.34 10.25 14.78
C ARG A 390 5.15 11.19 14.79
N LEU A 391 3.92 10.64 14.69
CA LEU A 391 2.70 11.44 14.76
C LEU A 391 2.53 12.08 16.14
N THR A 392 2.84 11.36 17.20
CA THR A 392 2.80 11.91 18.57
C THR A 392 3.77 13.08 18.72
N GLN A 393 5.01 12.94 18.26
CA GLN A 393 6.01 14.02 18.29
C GLN A 393 5.58 15.23 17.42
N MET A 394 4.96 14.99 16.28
CA MET A 394 4.43 16.05 15.42
C MET A 394 3.30 16.81 16.10
N VAL A 395 2.35 16.09 16.71
CA VAL A 395 1.24 16.68 17.48
C VAL A 395 1.78 17.53 18.63
N GLU A 396 2.68 16.97 19.44
CA GLU A 396 3.28 17.69 20.59
C GLU A 396 4.06 18.93 20.14
N GLY A 397 4.86 18.84 19.07
CA GLY A 397 5.61 19.95 18.53
C GLY A 397 4.71 21.08 18.01
N LEU A 398 3.65 20.74 17.28
CA LEU A 398 2.68 21.72 16.80
C LEU A 398 1.87 22.35 17.95
N GLU A 399 1.40 21.53 18.91
CA GLU A 399 0.68 22.05 20.09
C GLU A 399 1.53 23.04 20.87
N GLN A 400 2.82 22.74 21.09
CA GLN A 400 3.72 23.64 21.78
C GLN A 400 3.88 24.96 21.03
N SER A 401 4.10 24.92 19.71
CA SER A 401 4.27 26.13 18.89
C SER A 401 3.00 26.97 18.82
N VAL A 402 1.84 26.34 18.61
CA VAL A 402 0.53 27.03 18.61
C VAL A 402 0.24 27.67 19.97
N ASN A 403 0.46 26.94 21.06
CA ASN A 403 0.20 27.46 22.40
C ASN A 403 1.18 28.59 22.79
N HIS A 404 2.45 28.49 22.34
CA HIS A 404 3.43 29.54 22.55
C HIS A 404 3.02 30.82 21.84
N ALA A 405 2.71 30.74 20.54
CA ALA A 405 2.28 31.89 19.76
C ALA A 405 0.98 32.51 20.29
N ARG A 406 0.00 31.70 20.71
CA ARG A 406 -1.25 32.21 21.33
C ARG A 406 -1.02 32.95 22.66
N ARG A 407 -0.04 32.52 23.47
CA ARG A 407 0.32 33.23 24.72
C ARG A 407 0.96 34.56 24.38
N ARG A 408 1.91 34.59 23.47
CA ARG A 408 2.58 35.82 23.05
C ARG A 408 1.64 36.83 22.45
N LEU A 409 0.66 36.40 21.63
CA LEU A 409 -0.36 37.26 21.07
C LEU A 409 -1.29 37.93 22.13
N ARG A 410 -1.38 37.36 23.34
CA ARG A 410 -2.17 38.00 24.43
C ARG A 410 -1.40 39.13 25.11
N ASP A 411 -0.10 39.19 24.91
CA ASP A 411 0.81 40.17 25.49
C ASP A 411 0.99 41.39 24.56
N PHE A 412 0.41 41.31 23.33
CA PHE A 412 0.28 42.40 22.36
C PHE A 412 -1.12 43.04 22.45
#